data_ccf3e71df5c3a74f869b3523f17e5940
#
_entry.id   ccf3e71df5c3a74f869b3523f17e5940
#
_cell.length_a   1.000
_cell.length_b   1.000
_cell.length_c   1.000
_cell.angle_alpha   90.00
_cell.angle_beta   90.00
_cell.angle_gamma   90.00
#
_symmetry.space_group_name_H-M   'P 1'
#
loop_
_entity.id
_entity.type
_entity.pdbx_description
1 polymer ?
#
loop_
_entity_poly.entity_id
_entity_poly.type
_entity_poly.pdbx_seq_one_letter_code
_entity_poly.pdbx_strand_id
1 'polypeptide(L)'
;DGVNEMELEAHFDFALTMNGAKDVAFDSIIAGGKNSNVLHYSNNDQTVHDGDVVLLDLGAEYGYYAADISRTLPVNGKFTELQRTVYNAVLYGQQKVFEFLAPGKPVEDTLRVAREAIGEKLLAAGLIKSMDEMPRVLPHGVSHYVGLDCHDVGDRELLAPGMVVTMEPGAYFPE
;
A
#
# COMPACT_ATOMS: atom_id res chain seq x y z
N ASP A 1 -0.12 -1.57 21.49
CA ASP A 1 -1.46 -1.31 22.05
C ASP A 1 -1.46 0.01 22.80
N GLY A 2 -2.47 0.85 22.53
CA GLY A 2 -2.60 2.17 23.17
C GLY A 2 -1.65 3.26 22.63
N VAL A 3 -0.97 3.03 21.52
CA VAL A 3 -0.14 4.04 20.85
C VAL A 3 -1.03 4.88 19.94
N ASN A 4 -0.79 6.18 19.88
CA ASN A 4 -1.48 7.07 18.96
C ASN A 4 -0.81 7.03 17.58
N GLU A 5 -1.59 7.16 16.51
CA GLU A 5 -1.09 7.20 15.13
C GLU A 5 -0.05 8.32 14.95
N MET A 6 -0.25 9.48 15.59
CA MET A 6 0.70 10.60 15.59
C MET A 6 2.06 10.24 16.22
N GLU A 7 2.07 9.36 17.25
CA GLU A 7 3.34 8.90 17.83
C GLU A 7 4.12 8.03 16.84
N LEU A 8 3.42 7.21 16.05
CA LEU A 8 4.03 6.39 15.00
C LEU A 8 4.61 7.28 13.88
N GLU A 9 3.88 8.32 13.48
CA GLU A 9 4.35 9.33 12.54
C GLU A 9 5.61 10.02 13.04
N ALA A 10 5.62 10.48 14.29
CA ALA A 10 6.79 11.11 14.91
C ALA A 10 8.02 10.20 14.94
N HIS A 11 7.85 8.88 15.09
CA HIS A 11 8.94 7.91 14.98
C HIS A 11 9.48 7.80 13.56
N PHE A 12 8.61 7.87 12.57
CA PHE A 12 9.03 7.89 11.17
C PHE A 12 9.82 9.16 10.85
N ASP A 13 9.30 10.34 11.22
CA ASP A 13 9.94 11.64 11.00
C ASP A 13 11.32 11.70 11.66
N PHE A 14 11.42 11.19 12.89
CA PHE A 14 12.69 11.07 13.59
C PHE A 14 13.67 10.19 12.81
N ALA A 15 13.24 9.00 12.38
CA ALA A 15 14.09 8.08 11.63
C ALA A 15 14.51 8.69 10.28
N LEU A 16 13.58 9.34 9.57
CA LEU A 16 13.80 10.04 8.31
C LEU A 16 14.90 11.09 8.47
N THR A 17 14.76 11.99 9.46
CA THR A 17 15.72 13.07 9.72
C THR A 17 17.08 12.53 10.14
N MET A 18 17.12 11.51 11.02
CA MET A 18 18.37 10.89 11.47
C MET A 18 19.15 10.20 10.36
N ASN A 19 18.48 9.81 9.28
CA ASN A 19 19.11 9.21 8.10
C ASN A 19 19.38 10.22 6.97
N GLY A 20 19.17 11.52 7.22
CA GLY A 20 19.58 12.59 6.33
C GLY A 20 18.57 12.99 5.27
N ALA A 21 17.36 12.45 5.30
CA ALA A 21 16.26 12.99 4.52
C ALA A 21 15.78 14.31 5.14
N LYS A 22 15.38 15.27 4.33
CA LYS A 22 14.98 16.60 4.79
C LYS A 22 13.49 16.75 4.96
N ASP A 23 12.73 15.98 4.22
CA ASP A 23 11.28 16.07 4.19
C ASP A 23 10.65 14.71 3.86
N VAL A 24 9.33 14.63 4.02
CA VAL A 24 8.52 13.53 3.53
C VAL A 24 8.23 13.72 2.04
N ALA A 25 8.10 12.62 1.30
CA ALA A 25 7.75 12.66 -0.13
C ALA A 25 6.27 12.99 -0.36
N PHE A 26 5.43 12.70 0.63
CA PHE A 26 3.98 12.95 0.66
C PHE A 26 3.48 12.93 2.12
N ASP A 27 2.26 13.42 2.35
CA ASP A 27 1.65 13.37 3.69
C ASP A 27 1.55 11.93 4.18
N SER A 28 2.21 11.63 5.29
CA SER A 28 2.26 10.29 5.87
C SER A 28 0.87 9.74 6.18
N ILE A 29 0.62 8.49 5.85
CA ILE A 29 -0.61 7.77 6.19
C ILE A 29 -0.30 6.77 7.28
N ILE A 30 -0.86 6.99 8.47
CA ILE A 30 -0.76 6.07 9.61
C ILE A 30 -2.18 5.69 10.00
N ALA A 31 -2.67 4.58 9.51
CA ALA A 31 -4.07 4.21 9.61
C ALA A 31 -4.28 2.94 10.45
N GLY A 32 -4.75 3.10 11.68
CA GLY A 32 -5.03 2.02 12.62
C GLY A 32 -6.45 1.47 12.51
N GLY A 33 -6.61 0.17 12.71
CA GLY A 33 -7.92 -0.50 12.79
C GLY A 33 -8.80 -0.18 11.57
N LYS A 34 -10.01 0.35 11.79
CA LYS A 34 -10.96 0.70 10.71
C LYS A 34 -10.45 1.79 9.78
N ASN A 35 -9.54 2.67 10.24
CA ASN A 35 -8.97 3.73 9.41
C ASN A 35 -8.14 3.17 8.25
N SER A 36 -7.58 1.95 8.40
CA SER A 36 -6.84 1.26 7.34
C SER A 36 -7.68 0.95 6.09
N ASN A 37 -9.01 1.10 6.16
CA ASN A 37 -9.92 1.00 5.02
C ASN A 37 -10.23 2.36 4.37
N VAL A 38 -9.68 3.45 4.89
CA VAL A 38 -9.87 4.81 4.34
C VAL A 38 -8.68 5.16 3.49
N LEU A 39 -8.92 5.29 2.17
CA LEU A 39 -7.86 5.71 1.23
C LEU A 39 -7.40 7.12 1.55
N HIS A 40 -6.06 7.33 1.51
CA HIS A 40 -5.44 8.61 1.82
C HIS A 40 -5.84 9.17 3.19
N TYR A 41 -5.99 8.28 4.19
CA TYR A 41 -6.23 8.71 5.57
C TYR A 41 -5.06 9.54 6.09
N SER A 42 -5.31 10.79 6.47
CA SER A 42 -4.25 11.75 6.84
C SER A 42 -4.46 12.41 8.20
N ASN A 43 -5.50 12.02 8.95
CA ASN A 43 -5.72 12.62 10.28
C ASN A 43 -4.66 12.19 11.29
N ASN A 44 -4.24 10.92 11.25
CA ASN A 44 -3.20 10.32 12.08
C ASN A 44 -3.37 10.62 13.59
N ASP A 45 -4.63 10.65 14.08
CA ASP A 45 -4.94 11.14 15.42
C ASP A 45 -5.61 10.10 16.34
N GLN A 46 -5.83 8.89 15.84
CA GLN A 46 -6.52 7.84 16.58
C GLN A 46 -5.53 6.92 17.31
N THR A 47 -6.02 6.27 18.36
CA THR A 47 -5.25 5.27 19.10
C THR A 47 -5.45 3.89 18.50
N VAL A 48 -4.36 3.15 18.29
CA VAL A 48 -4.40 1.77 17.81
C VAL A 48 -4.49 0.78 18.96
N HIS A 49 -5.27 -0.29 18.80
CA HIS A 49 -5.59 -1.23 19.85
C HIS A 49 -5.13 -2.66 19.53
N ASP A 50 -5.06 -3.48 20.58
CA ASP A 50 -4.79 -4.90 20.46
C ASP A 50 -5.81 -5.57 19.53
N GLY A 51 -5.32 -6.36 18.59
CA GLY A 51 -6.14 -6.99 17.54
C GLY A 51 -6.31 -6.16 16.27
N ASP A 52 -5.96 -4.87 16.28
CA ASP A 52 -5.93 -4.05 15.08
C ASP A 52 -4.77 -4.41 14.15
N VAL A 53 -4.88 -4.01 12.90
CA VAL A 53 -3.75 -3.76 12.01
C VAL A 53 -3.48 -2.27 11.95
N VAL A 54 -2.24 -1.89 11.67
CA VAL A 54 -1.88 -0.53 11.27
C VAL A 54 -1.29 -0.57 9.88
N LEU A 55 -1.84 0.22 8.99
CA LEU A 55 -1.30 0.50 7.67
C LEU A 55 -0.42 1.74 7.80
N LEU A 56 0.81 1.61 7.33
CA LEU A 56 1.80 2.66 7.24
C LEU A 56 2.08 2.87 5.76
N ASP A 57 1.83 4.06 5.26
CA ASP A 57 2.16 4.45 3.89
C ASP A 57 3.00 5.71 3.97
N LEU A 58 4.30 5.53 3.69
CA LEU A 58 5.36 6.44 4.11
C LEU A 58 6.38 6.62 3.01
N GLY A 59 6.84 7.83 2.82
CA GLY A 59 7.87 8.13 1.85
C GLY A 59 8.84 9.22 2.31
N ALA A 60 10.12 9.00 2.16
CA ALA A 60 11.14 10.01 2.39
C ALA A 60 11.49 10.74 1.08
N GLU A 61 11.71 12.05 1.15
CA GLU A 61 12.42 12.78 0.11
C GLU A 61 13.92 12.80 0.43
N TYR A 62 14.72 12.21 -0.44
CA TYR A 62 16.17 12.23 -0.31
C TYR A 62 16.84 12.69 -1.62
N GLY A 63 17.58 13.78 -1.53
CA GLY A 63 18.24 14.35 -2.70
C GLY A 63 17.28 14.76 -3.83
N TYR A 64 16.10 15.26 -3.48
CA TYR A 64 14.98 15.62 -4.35
C TYR A 64 14.23 14.42 -4.97
N TYR A 65 14.57 13.19 -4.62
CA TYR A 65 13.84 12.02 -5.10
C TYR A 65 12.90 11.49 -4.00
N ALA A 66 11.67 11.19 -4.43
CA ALA A 66 10.64 10.59 -3.59
C ALA A 66 10.86 9.08 -3.43
N ALA A 67 10.52 8.57 -2.25
CA ALA A 67 10.27 7.15 -2.01
C ALA A 67 8.81 6.96 -1.65
N ASP A 68 8.31 5.72 -1.82
CA ASP A 68 6.93 5.36 -1.53
C ASP A 68 6.87 3.90 -1.08
N ILE A 69 6.53 3.67 0.19
CA ILE A 69 6.56 2.34 0.81
C ILE A 69 5.36 2.15 1.73
N SER A 70 4.44 1.27 1.35
CA SER A 70 3.34 0.84 2.21
C SER A 70 3.66 -0.46 2.95
N ARG A 71 3.28 -0.55 4.22
CA ARG A 71 3.34 -1.77 5.04
C ARG A 71 2.12 -1.86 5.96
N THR A 72 1.56 -3.06 6.09
CA THR A 72 0.50 -3.34 7.07
C THR A 72 1.02 -4.31 8.12
N LEU A 73 0.91 -3.93 9.38
CA LEU A 73 1.44 -4.69 10.52
C LEU A 73 0.33 -4.95 11.54
N PRO A 74 0.30 -6.13 12.19
CA PRO A 74 -0.59 -6.35 13.32
C PRO A 74 -0.04 -5.67 14.57
N VAL A 75 -0.87 -4.90 15.28
CA VAL A 75 -0.47 -4.07 16.44
C VAL A 75 0.16 -4.92 17.55
N ASN A 76 -0.34 -6.13 17.77
CA ASN A 76 0.18 -7.05 18.79
C ASN A 76 1.23 -8.06 18.26
N GLY A 77 1.71 -7.89 17.02
CA GLY A 77 2.67 -8.78 16.37
C GLY A 77 2.07 -10.07 15.81
N LYS A 78 0.74 -10.27 15.86
CA LYS A 78 0.07 -11.47 15.36
C LYS A 78 -1.17 -11.11 14.55
N PHE A 79 -1.19 -11.51 13.29
CA PHE A 79 -2.42 -11.43 12.50
C PHE A 79 -3.48 -12.42 13.03
N THR A 80 -4.72 -11.99 13.09
CA THR A 80 -5.87 -12.91 13.16
C THR A 80 -5.91 -13.78 11.90
N GLU A 81 -6.70 -14.85 11.92
CA GLU A 81 -6.85 -15.71 10.73
C GLU A 81 -7.39 -14.95 9.52
N LEU A 82 -8.38 -14.09 9.73
CA LEU A 82 -8.95 -13.25 8.68
C LEU A 82 -7.93 -12.26 8.12
N GLN A 83 -7.25 -11.50 8.99
CA GLN A 83 -6.21 -10.56 8.58
C GLN A 83 -5.10 -11.24 7.80
N ARG A 84 -4.66 -12.42 8.26
CA ARG A 84 -3.62 -13.22 7.56
C ARG A 84 -4.09 -13.67 6.19
N THR A 85 -5.35 -14.09 6.06
CA THR A 85 -5.93 -14.52 4.78
C THR A 85 -5.93 -13.37 3.79
N VAL A 86 -6.40 -12.18 4.19
CA VAL A 86 -6.41 -10.98 3.34
C VAL A 86 -4.98 -10.54 3.01
N TYR A 87 -4.10 -10.45 4.01
CA TYR A 87 -2.70 -10.09 3.82
C TYR A 87 -1.99 -10.99 2.81
N ASN A 88 -2.17 -12.31 2.93
CA ASN A 88 -1.57 -13.27 2.00
C ASN A 88 -2.16 -13.17 0.58
N ALA A 89 -3.44 -12.83 0.45
CA ALA A 89 -4.04 -12.59 -0.86
C ALA A 89 -3.40 -11.35 -1.53
N VAL A 90 -3.22 -10.25 -0.78
CA VAL A 90 -2.55 -9.04 -1.28
C VAL A 90 -1.09 -9.32 -1.63
N LEU A 91 -0.35 -10.02 -0.76
CA LEU A 91 1.04 -10.41 -1.03
C LEU A 91 1.16 -11.25 -2.30
N TYR A 92 0.25 -12.19 -2.51
CA TYR A 92 0.20 -12.99 -3.73
C TYR A 92 -0.06 -12.10 -4.97
N GLY A 93 -0.99 -11.15 -4.87
CA GLY A 93 -1.24 -10.17 -5.92
C GLY A 93 -0.01 -9.33 -6.25
N GLN A 94 0.70 -8.82 -5.22
CA GLN A 94 1.94 -8.08 -5.39
C GLN A 94 3.00 -8.91 -6.13
N GLN A 95 3.17 -10.18 -5.78
CA GLN A 95 4.10 -11.07 -6.46
C GLN A 95 3.73 -11.26 -7.93
N LYS A 96 2.43 -11.36 -8.26
CA LYS A 96 1.96 -11.47 -9.66
C LYS A 96 2.18 -10.19 -10.45
N VAL A 97 1.99 -9.03 -9.84
CA VAL A 97 2.35 -7.75 -10.45
C VAL A 97 3.86 -7.67 -10.70
N PHE A 98 4.69 -8.08 -9.73
CA PHE A 98 6.14 -8.12 -9.90
C PHE A 98 6.58 -9.03 -11.06
N GLU A 99 5.99 -10.22 -11.18
CA GLU A 99 6.24 -11.16 -12.28
C GLU A 99 5.80 -10.59 -13.65
N PHE A 100 4.77 -9.75 -13.66
CA PHE A 100 4.24 -9.11 -14.87
C PHE A 100 5.11 -7.95 -15.35
N LEU A 101 5.67 -7.15 -14.42
CA LEU A 101 6.43 -5.94 -14.72
C LEU A 101 7.70 -6.26 -15.52
N ALA A 102 7.75 -5.79 -16.73
CA ALA A 102 8.91 -5.95 -17.64
C ALA A 102 8.89 -4.85 -18.71
N PRO A 103 10.02 -4.52 -19.33
CA PRO A 103 10.05 -3.62 -20.48
C PRO A 103 9.07 -4.07 -21.57
N GLY A 104 8.33 -3.11 -22.12
CA GLY A 104 7.28 -3.36 -23.12
C GLY A 104 5.92 -3.74 -22.55
N LYS A 105 5.75 -3.82 -21.25
CA LYS A 105 4.44 -4.02 -20.61
C LYS A 105 3.78 -2.68 -20.30
N PRO A 106 2.45 -2.55 -20.45
CA PRO A 106 1.72 -1.36 -20.01
C PRO A 106 1.58 -1.33 -18.49
N VAL A 107 1.85 -0.15 -17.88
CA VAL A 107 1.70 0.05 -16.42
C VAL A 107 0.25 -0.15 -16.00
N GLU A 108 -0.70 0.31 -16.79
CA GLU A 108 -2.14 0.21 -16.51
C GLU A 108 -2.65 -1.23 -16.32
N ASP A 109 -2.03 -2.20 -16.98
CA ASP A 109 -2.38 -3.62 -16.85
C ASP A 109 -2.08 -4.21 -15.47
N THR A 110 -1.24 -3.55 -14.66
CA THR A 110 -0.91 -3.98 -13.29
C THR A 110 -2.16 -4.10 -12.41
N LEU A 111 -3.12 -3.18 -12.56
CA LEU A 111 -4.38 -3.23 -11.82
C LEU A 111 -5.19 -4.49 -12.16
N ARG A 112 -5.28 -4.85 -13.44
CA ARG A 112 -5.97 -6.06 -13.87
C ARG A 112 -5.29 -7.30 -13.29
N VAL A 113 -3.96 -7.39 -13.40
CA VAL A 113 -3.17 -8.50 -12.84
C VAL A 113 -3.38 -8.64 -11.34
N ALA A 114 -3.33 -7.51 -10.60
CA ALA A 114 -3.55 -7.51 -9.16
C ALA A 114 -4.97 -7.98 -8.79
N ARG A 115 -6.00 -7.43 -9.45
CA ARG A 115 -7.40 -7.81 -9.19
C ARG A 115 -7.66 -9.28 -9.48
N GLU A 116 -7.13 -9.82 -10.57
CA GLU A 116 -7.25 -11.23 -10.91
C GLU A 116 -6.60 -12.12 -9.84
N ALA A 117 -5.37 -11.82 -9.45
CA ALA A 117 -4.63 -12.63 -8.49
C ALA A 117 -5.20 -12.55 -7.06
N ILE A 118 -5.50 -11.34 -6.58
CA ILE A 118 -6.08 -11.13 -5.25
C ILE A 118 -7.48 -11.75 -5.20
N GLY A 119 -8.29 -11.49 -6.23
CA GLY A 119 -9.66 -11.99 -6.32
C GLY A 119 -9.73 -13.51 -6.31
N GLU A 120 -8.81 -14.21 -6.98
CA GLU A 120 -8.70 -15.67 -6.91
C GLU A 120 -8.57 -16.17 -5.46
N LYS A 121 -7.70 -15.53 -4.67
CA LYS A 121 -7.46 -15.92 -3.27
C LYS A 121 -8.64 -15.57 -2.36
N LEU A 122 -9.22 -14.39 -2.55
CA LEU A 122 -10.37 -13.94 -1.76
C LEU A 122 -11.63 -14.78 -2.07
N LEU A 123 -11.83 -15.14 -3.33
CA LEU A 123 -12.94 -16.02 -3.75
C LEU A 123 -12.77 -17.42 -3.15
N ALA A 124 -11.56 -17.99 -3.22
CA ALA A 124 -11.27 -19.29 -2.62
C ALA A 124 -11.45 -19.30 -1.10
N ALA A 125 -11.22 -18.16 -0.43
CA ALA A 125 -11.45 -17.98 0.99
C ALA A 125 -12.92 -17.64 1.36
N GLY A 126 -13.80 -17.44 0.37
CA GLY A 126 -15.20 -17.07 0.57
C GLY A 126 -15.40 -15.64 1.07
N LEU A 127 -14.41 -14.77 0.90
CA LEU A 127 -14.46 -13.36 1.33
C LEU A 127 -15.12 -12.45 0.26
N ILE A 128 -15.19 -12.90 -0.97
CA ILE A 128 -15.98 -12.32 -2.06
C ILE A 128 -16.81 -13.43 -2.70
N LYS A 129 -17.92 -13.07 -3.36
CA LYS A 129 -18.83 -14.02 -4.04
C LYS A 129 -18.55 -14.13 -5.54
N SER A 130 -17.99 -13.09 -6.12
CA SER A 130 -17.62 -13.05 -7.54
C SER A 130 -16.47 -12.06 -7.77
N MET A 131 -15.82 -12.19 -8.93
CA MET A 131 -14.77 -11.26 -9.37
C MET A 131 -15.31 -9.84 -9.63
N ASP A 132 -16.60 -9.69 -9.82
CA ASP A 132 -17.25 -8.37 -10.00
C ASP A 132 -17.17 -7.49 -8.76
N GLU A 133 -16.86 -8.05 -7.59
CA GLU A 133 -16.64 -7.29 -6.36
C GLU A 133 -15.25 -6.65 -6.29
N MET A 134 -14.30 -7.12 -7.10
CA MET A 134 -12.91 -6.64 -7.03
C MET A 134 -12.75 -5.13 -7.24
N PRO A 135 -13.50 -4.43 -8.10
CA PRO A 135 -13.41 -2.97 -8.18
C PRO A 135 -13.75 -2.24 -6.88
N ARG A 136 -14.56 -2.84 -6.00
CA ARG A 136 -14.86 -2.31 -4.66
C ARG A 136 -13.78 -2.69 -3.64
N VAL A 137 -13.24 -3.91 -3.74
CA VAL A 137 -12.20 -4.42 -2.82
C VAL A 137 -10.85 -3.76 -3.08
N LEU A 138 -10.48 -3.56 -4.33
CA LEU A 138 -9.27 -2.86 -4.77
C LEU A 138 -9.69 -1.70 -5.69
N PRO A 139 -10.05 -0.53 -5.14
CA PRO A 139 -10.64 0.57 -5.92
C PRO A 139 -9.61 1.49 -6.60
N HIS A 140 -8.34 1.41 -6.24
CA HIS A 140 -7.28 2.31 -6.73
C HIS A 140 -6.33 1.60 -7.70
N GLY A 141 -5.49 2.38 -8.40
CA GLY A 141 -4.36 1.86 -9.19
C GLY A 141 -3.31 1.21 -8.29
N VAL A 142 -2.54 0.29 -8.84
CA VAL A 142 -1.53 -0.45 -8.06
C VAL A 142 -0.10 -0.13 -8.47
N SER A 143 0.07 0.81 -9.41
CA SER A 143 1.39 1.24 -9.89
C SER A 143 1.30 2.65 -10.44
N HIS A 144 2.24 3.49 -10.06
CA HIS A 144 2.49 4.81 -10.64
C HIS A 144 3.99 5.06 -10.74
N TYR A 145 4.39 6.05 -11.52
CA TYR A 145 5.78 6.49 -11.59
C TYR A 145 6.18 7.20 -10.30
N VAL A 146 7.42 6.98 -9.87
CA VAL A 146 8.05 7.65 -8.74
C VAL A 146 9.38 8.24 -9.19
N GLY A 147 9.65 9.49 -8.84
CA GLY A 147 10.87 10.19 -9.22
C GLY A 147 11.07 11.46 -8.42
N LEU A 148 10.99 12.62 -9.06
CA LEU A 148 11.06 13.91 -8.38
C LEU A 148 9.77 14.25 -7.62
N ASP A 149 8.67 13.68 -8.05
CA ASP A 149 7.40 13.67 -7.34
C ASP A 149 7.03 12.24 -6.95
N CYS A 150 6.25 12.07 -5.88
CA CYS A 150 5.73 10.75 -5.48
C CYS A 150 4.84 10.17 -6.60
N HIS A 151 3.91 10.96 -7.12
CA HIS A 151 3.17 10.67 -8.35
C HIS A 151 3.83 11.42 -9.51
N ASP A 152 4.94 10.86 -10.00
CA ASP A 152 5.75 11.53 -11.01
C ASP A 152 5.13 11.44 -12.40
N VAL A 153 5.53 12.36 -13.27
CA VAL A 153 5.07 12.40 -14.66
C VAL A 153 5.55 11.16 -15.42
N GLY A 154 4.67 10.64 -16.26
CA GLY A 154 4.96 9.51 -17.14
C GLY A 154 4.10 9.64 -18.39
N ASP A 155 4.75 9.79 -19.54
CA ASP A 155 4.11 9.93 -20.85
C ASP A 155 4.16 8.64 -21.68
N ARG A 156 4.72 7.58 -21.09
CA ARG A 156 4.87 6.31 -21.78
C ARG A 156 3.83 5.30 -21.35
N GLU A 157 3.11 4.79 -22.31
CA GLU A 157 2.15 3.70 -22.12
C GLU A 157 2.87 2.39 -21.73
N LEU A 158 4.12 2.21 -22.20
CA LEU A 158 4.88 0.97 -21.99
C LEU A 158 6.13 1.22 -21.14
N LEU A 159 6.37 0.33 -20.20
CA LEU A 159 7.57 0.32 -19.38
C LEU A 159 8.83 0.25 -20.23
N ALA A 160 9.85 0.99 -19.83
CA ALA A 160 11.18 0.93 -20.41
C ALA A 160 12.24 0.72 -19.30
N PRO A 161 13.44 0.21 -19.66
CA PRO A 161 14.53 0.09 -18.70
C PRO A 161 14.89 1.44 -18.06
N GLY A 162 15.08 1.44 -16.73
CA GLY A 162 15.41 2.64 -15.95
C GLY A 162 14.20 3.37 -15.38
N MET A 163 12.98 2.98 -15.71
CA MET A 163 11.79 3.51 -15.04
C MET A 163 11.64 2.96 -13.64
N VAL A 164 11.16 3.78 -12.72
CA VAL A 164 10.78 3.39 -11.36
C VAL A 164 9.28 3.52 -11.22
N VAL A 165 8.65 2.46 -10.74
CA VAL A 165 7.19 2.41 -10.50
C VAL A 165 6.90 1.72 -9.17
N THR A 166 5.79 2.08 -8.54
CA THR A 166 5.28 1.39 -7.35
C THR A 166 4.69 0.01 -7.68
N MET A 167 4.58 -0.84 -6.65
CA MET A 167 3.75 -2.06 -6.63
C MET A 167 3.02 -2.11 -5.30
N GLU A 168 1.84 -1.53 -5.27
CA GLU A 168 1.10 -1.24 -4.05
C GLU A 168 -0.36 -1.76 -4.06
N PRO A 169 -0.60 -3.03 -4.39
CA PRO A 169 -1.95 -3.56 -4.33
C PRO A 169 -2.47 -3.59 -2.88
N GLY A 170 -3.76 -3.34 -2.71
CA GLY A 170 -4.45 -3.41 -1.43
C GLY A 170 -5.73 -4.24 -1.51
N ALA A 171 -6.33 -4.51 -0.35
CA ALA A 171 -7.67 -5.07 -0.25
C ALA A 171 -8.41 -4.43 0.92
N TYR A 172 -9.52 -3.78 0.65
CA TYR A 172 -10.27 -2.96 1.60
C TYR A 172 -11.66 -3.54 1.81
N PHE A 173 -12.00 -3.73 3.08
CA PHE A 173 -13.30 -4.25 3.51
C PHE A 173 -13.93 -3.28 4.52
N PRO A 174 -14.40 -2.09 4.06
CA PRO A 174 -15.16 -1.19 4.94
C PRO A 174 -16.44 -1.89 5.36
N GLU A 175 -16.82 -1.75 6.64
CA GLU A 175 -18.07 -2.28 7.21
C GLU A 175 -19.31 -1.71 6.51
#